data_503ab8957ad0b88bbe8d4992747dfb98
#
_entry.id   503ab8957ad0b88bbe8d4992747dfb98
#
_cell.length_a   1.000
_cell.length_b   1.000
_cell.length_c   1.000
_cell.angle_alpha   90.00
_cell.angle_beta   90.00
_cell.angle_gamma   90.00
#
_symmetry.space_group_name_H-M   'P 1'
#
loop_
_entity.id
_entity.type
_entity.pdbx_description
1 polymer ?
#
loop_
_entity_poly.entity_id
_entity_poly.type
_entity_poly.pdbx_seq_one_letter_code
_entity_poly.pdbx_strand_id
1 'polypeptide(L)'
;MLRITAQQLGKRFNRDWIFKGFNYTFEQGQAYAITGNNGSGKSTLLQVLAGSMELSEGTLTVNDDTYTISTETLSQHLTIVAPYLELIEEMTATEMLQFHFQFKPQLPHHSIAQIIDAVQLSHAAHKQIRYYSSGMKQRIKLAQAFFAHVPILMLDEPCSNLDRTGYELYQQLIATYAREKLILVCSNEAEEYQFCNQVIAMAQYK
;
A
#
# COMPACT_ATOMS: atom_id res chain seq x y z
N MET A 1 -2.87 2.30 19.86
CA MET A 1 -3.15 1.34 18.75
C MET A 1 -3.87 2.08 17.65
N LEU A 2 -3.29 2.10 16.45
CA LEU A 2 -3.83 2.88 15.35
C LEU A 2 -5.12 2.26 14.79
N ARG A 3 -6.10 3.11 14.49
CA ARG A 3 -7.40 2.73 13.93
C ARG A 3 -7.85 3.71 12.86
N ILE A 4 -8.34 3.18 11.72
CA ILE A 4 -9.01 3.95 10.68
C ILE A 4 -10.50 3.65 10.77
N THR A 5 -11.34 4.66 10.95
CA THR A 5 -12.79 4.51 11.02
C THR A 5 -13.44 5.25 9.85
N ALA A 6 -14.15 4.51 9.04
CA ALA A 6 -14.95 4.97 7.93
C ALA A 6 -16.43 4.97 8.33
N GLN A 7 -17.10 6.12 8.24
CA GLN A 7 -18.53 6.26 8.57
C GLN A 7 -19.27 6.84 7.36
N GLN A 8 -20.16 6.05 6.78
CA GLN A 8 -20.98 6.43 5.61
C GLN A 8 -20.15 6.99 4.47
N LEU A 9 -18.93 6.47 4.24
CA LEU A 9 -18.09 7.00 3.16
C LEU A 9 -18.74 6.75 1.80
N GLY A 10 -18.69 7.78 0.97
CA GLY A 10 -19.09 7.70 -0.42
C GLY A 10 -18.16 8.52 -1.31
N LYS A 11 -17.91 8.00 -2.51
CA LYS A 11 -17.15 8.69 -3.56
C LYS A 11 -17.89 8.64 -4.87
N ARG A 12 -18.05 9.81 -5.48
CA ARG A 12 -18.58 9.94 -6.85
C ARG A 12 -17.67 10.79 -7.71
N PHE A 13 -17.70 10.54 -9.00
CA PHE A 13 -17.13 11.43 -10.00
C PHE A 13 -18.31 11.99 -10.83
N ASN A 14 -18.44 13.29 -10.84
CA ASN A 14 -19.60 13.97 -11.43
C ASN A 14 -20.92 13.45 -10.81
N ARG A 15 -21.71 12.67 -11.57
CA ARG A 15 -23.00 12.10 -11.13
C ARG A 15 -22.90 10.60 -10.81
N ASP A 16 -21.79 9.95 -11.12
CA ASP A 16 -21.63 8.51 -11.02
C ASP A 16 -20.99 8.13 -9.69
N TRP A 17 -21.72 7.40 -8.86
CA TRP A 17 -21.20 6.85 -7.62
C TRP A 17 -20.25 5.69 -7.91
N ILE A 18 -19.06 5.75 -7.33
CA ILE A 18 -18.10 4.64 -7.36
C ILE A 18 -18.42 3.67 -6.23
N PHE A 19 -18.65 4.23 -5.03
CA PHE A 19 -19.19 3.50 -3.89
C PHE A 19 -19.93 4.47 -2.97
N LYS A 20 -20.84 3.93 -2.13
CA LYS A 20 -21.64 4.71 -1.20
C LYS A 20 -21.94 3.93 0.08
N GLY A 21 -22.08 4.66 1.21
CA GLY A 21 -22.49 4.08 2.49
C GLY A 21 -21.48 3.11 3.09
N PHE A 22 -20.19 3.27 2.78
CA PHE A 22 -19.14 2.39 3.30
C PHE A 22 -18.90 2.67 4.78
N ASN A 23 -19.13 1.66 5.60
CA ASN A 23 -18.90 1.69 7.05
C ASN A 23 -17.95 0.57 7.43
N TYR A 24 -16.81 0.92 8.00
CA TYR A 24 -15.84 -0.06 8.46
C TYR A 24 -14.86 0.53 9.47
N THR A 25 -14.28 -0.32 10.31
CA THR A 25 -13.18 0.03 11.22
C THR A 25 -12.01 -0.91 10.96
N PHE A 26 -10.86 -0.34 10.64
CA PHE A 26 -9.61 -1.04 10.42
C PHE A 26 -8.68 -0.82 11.61
N GLU A 27 -8.05 -1.88 12.09
CA GLU A 27 -7.22 -1.86 13.31
C GLU A 27 -5.79 -2.31 12.99
N GLN A 28 -4.82 -1.69 13.65
CA GLN A 28 -3.41 -2.06 13.55
C GLN A 28 -3.19 -3.52 13.98
N GLY A 29 -2.26 -4.21 13.31
CA GLY A 29 -2.01 -5.63 13.53
C GLY A 29 -2.99 -6.56 12.82
N GLN A 30 -3.95 -5.99 12.07
CA GLN A 30 -4.91 -6.75 11.26
C GLN A 30 -4.67 -6.55 9.77
N ALA A 31 -5.04 -7.54 8.96
CA ALA A 31 -4.96 -7.51 7.51
C ALA A 31 -6.34 -7.70 6.87
N TYR A 32 -6.67 -6.80 5.96
CA TYR A 32 -7.97 -6.74 5.30
C TYR A 32 -7.80 -6.81 3.79
N ALA A 33 -8.58 -7.65 3.13
CA ALA A 33 -8.67 -7.71 1.68
C ALA A 33 -9.91 -6.94 1.20
N ILE A 34 -9.73 -6.05 0.25
CA ILE A 34 -10.80 -5.33 -0.47
C ILE A 34 -10.87 -5.96 -1.86
N THR A 35 -11.97 -6.68 -2.12
CA THR A 35 -12.14 -7.49 -3.34
C THR A 35 -13.27 -6.96 -4.22
N GLY A 36 -13.24 -7.33 -5.50
CA GLY A 36 -14.28 -6.94 -6.47
C GLY A 36 -13.70 -6.77 -7.87
N ASN A 37 -14.51 -6.89 -8.89
CA ASN A 37 -14.11 -6.81 -10.29
C ASN A 37 -13.33 -5.53 -10.62
N ASN A 38 -12.59 -5.53 -11.71
CA ASN A 38 -11.95 -4.32 -12.22
C ASN A 38 -13.00 -3.23 -12.44
N GLY A 39 -12.69 -1.99 -12.02
CA GLY A 39 -13.66 -0.89 -12.02
C GLY A 39 -14.69 -0.92 -10.87
N SER A 40 -14.56 -1.83 -9.89
CA SER A 40 -15.49 -1.86 -8.74
C SER A 40 -15.27 -0.75 -7.72
N GLY A 41 -14.16 -0.01 -7.81
CA GLY A 41 -13.84 1.10 -6.90
C GLY A 41 -12.83 0.75 -5.81
N LYS A 42 -12.17 -0.41 -5.85
CA LYS A 42 -11.13 -0.82 -4.87
C LYS A 42 -10.04 0.23 -4.69
N SER A 43 -9.37 0.58 -5.79
CA SER A 43 -8.29 1.59 -5.78
C SER A 43 -8.80 2.97 -5.35
N THR A 44 -10.04 3.33 -5.72
CA THR A 44 -10.67 4.58 -5.29
C THR A 44 -10.91 4.58 -3.78
N LEU A 45 -11.43 3.48 -3.23
CA LEU A 45 -11.60 3.35 -1.77
C LEU A 45 -10.25 3.43 -1.06
N LEU A 46 -9.22 2.74 -1.57
CA LEU A 46 -7.88 2.77 -0.99
C LEU A 46 -7.31 4.20 -0.97
N GLN A 47 -7.47 4.97 -2.07
CA GLN A 47 -7.03 6.36 -2.16
C GLN A 47 -7.79 7.28 -1.20
N VAL A 48 -9.09 7.05 -1.00
CA VAL A 48 -9.89 7.77 0.01
C VAL A 48 -9.40 7.45 1.41
N LEU A 49 -9.18 6.17 1.73
CA LEU A 49 -8.65 5.73 3.04
C LEU A 49 -7.22 6.23 3.28
N ALA A 50 -6.42 6.43 2.24
CA ALA A 50 -5.08 7.02 2.31
C ALA A 50 -5.09 8.54 2.46
N GLY A 51 -6.25 9.20 2.37
CA GLY A 51 -6.36 10.66 2.39
C GLY A 51 -5.83 11.34 1.12
N SER A 52 -5.48 10.57 0.08
CA SER A 52 -4.99 11.11 -1.20
C SER A 52 -6.11 11.50 -2.16
N MET A 53 -7.34 11.14 -1.85
CA MET A 53 -8.54 11.50 -2.60
C MET A 53 -9.65 11.96 -1.65
N GLU A 54 -10.22 13.13 -1.93
CA GLU A 54 -11.36 13.66 -1.16
C GLU A 54 -12.59 12.74 -1.29
N LEU A 55 -13.26 12.50 -0.16
CA LEU A 55 -14.56 11.83 -0.12
C LEU A 55 -15.68 12.77 -0.59
N SER A 56 -16.77 12.22 -1.11
CA SER A 56 -17.95 13.01 -1.52
C SER A 56 -19.00 13.07 -0.42
N GLU A 57 -19.05 12.08 0.45
CA GLU A 57 -19.89 12.06 1.66
C GLU A 57 -19.28 11.16 2.73
N GLY A 58 -19.75 11.33 3.97
CA GLY A 58 -19.30 10.57 5.14
C GLY A 58 -18.12 11.19 5.86
N THR A 59 -17.53 10.44 6.77
CA THR A 59 -16.41 10.89 7.62
C THR A 59 -15.34 9.80 7.71
N LEU A 60 -14.09 10.19 7.51
CA LEU A 60 -12.91 9.36 7.73
C LEU A 60 -12.15 9.90 8.93
N THR A 61 -11.92 9.07 9.93
CA THR A 61 -11.09 9.42 11.09
C THR A 61 -9.98 8.40 11.26
N VAL A 62 -8.79 8.90 11.56
CA VAL A 62 -7.61 8.07 11.86
C VAL A 62 -7.12 8.46 13.25
N ASN A 63 -7.18 7.50 14.16
CA ASN A 63 -6.80 7.73 15.54
C ASN A 63 -5.67 6.78 15.94
N ASP A 64 -4.69 7.31 16.67
CA ASP A 64 -3.87 6.53 17.57
C ASP A 64 -4.44 6.69 19.00
N ASP A 65 -4.08 5.84 19.93
CA ASP A 65 -4.63 5.86 21.30
C ASP A 65 -4.59 7.25 21.95
N THR A 66 -3.65 8.09 21.55
CA THR A 66 -3.36 9.38 22.19
C THR A 66 -3.77 10.60 21.37
N TYR A 67 -3.97 10.49 20.07
CA TYR A 67 -4.29 11.63 19.20
C TYR A 67 -4.97 11.21 17.89
N THR A 68 -5.66 12.18 17.28
CA THR A 68 -6.23 12.04 15.94
C THR A 68 -5.20 12.48 14.92
N ILE A 69 -4.95 11.64 13.90
CA ILE A 69 -4.09 11.95 12.76
C ILE A 69 -4.93 12.70 11.73
N SER A 70 -4.53 13.91 11.37
CA SER A 70 -5.22 14.66 10.32
C SER A 70 -4.96 14.02 8.95
N THR A 71 -5.91 14.18 8.02
CA THR A 71 -5.73 13.71 6.63
C THR A 71 -4.52 14.32 5.94
N GLU A 72 -4.14 15.54 6.30
CA GLU A 72 -2.96 16.25 5.78
C GLU A 72 -1.63 15.57 6.17
N THR A 73 -1.58 15.00 7.38
CA THR A 73 -0.38 14.32 7.91
C THR A 73 -0.44 12.80 7.75
N LEU A 74 -1.58 12.25 7.35
CA LEU A 74 -1.79 10.81 7.22
C LEU A 74 -0.76 10.14 6.30
N SER A 75 -0.34 10.84 5.25
CA SER A 75 0.72 10.35 4.35
C SER A 75 2.03 10.01 5.06
N GLN A 76 2.33 10.62 6.21
CA GLN A 76 3.53 10.32 7.00
C GLN A 76 3.42 8.99 7.77
N HIS A 77 2.21 8.48 7.97
CA HIS A 77 1.90 7.28 8.74
C HIS A 77 1.60 6.05 7.89
N LEU A 78 1.65 6.17 6.57
CA LEU A 78 1.35 5.08 5.66
C LEU A 78 2.36 4.95 4.52
N THR A 79 2.41 3.75 3.94
CA THR A 79 3.00 3.51 2.62
C THR A 79 1.98 2.85 1.71
N ILE A 80 2.13 3.09 0.41
CA ILE A 80 1.25 2.52 -0.61
C ILE A 80 2.07 1.94 -1.76
N VAL A 81 1.69 0.75 -2.20
CA VAL A 81 2.11 0.17 -3.48
C VAL A 81 0.91 0.16 -4.40
N ALA A 82 1.05 0.69 -5.59
CA ALA A 82 -0.02 0.69 -6.58
C ALA A 82 0.54 0.70 -8.01
N PRO A 83 -0.20 0.16 -9.00
CA PRO A 83 0.24 0.16 -10.39
C PRO A 83 0.44 1.58 -10.96
N TYR A 84 -0.41 2.52 -10.55
CA TYR A 84 -0.39 3.92 -11.00
C TYR A 84 0.69 4.80 -10.36
N LEU A 85 1.42 4.30 -9.36
CA LEU A 85 2.56 5.02 -8.79
C LEU A 85 3.80 4.76 -9.64
N GLU A 86 4.45 5.84 -10.05
CA GLU A 86 5.65 5.78 -10.87
C GLU A 86 6.92 5.99 -10.02
N LEU A 87 8.02 5.44 -10.50
CA LEU A 87 9.36 5.64 -9.95
C LEU A 87 10.08 6.71 -10.77
N ILE A 88 11.02 7.42 -10.15
CA ILE A 88 11.89 8.35 -10.88
C ILE A 88 12.89 7.52 -11.69
N GLU A 89 12.65 7.43 -12.98
CA GLU A 89 13.36 6.49 -13.87
C GLU A 89 14.82 6.86 -14.11
N GLU A 90 15.21 8.11 -13.89
CA GLU A 90 16.58 8.61 -13.96
C GLU A 90 17.46 8.16 -12.81
N MET A 91 16.87 7.81 -11.68
CA MET A 91 17.57 7.31 -10.50
C MET A 91 17.96 5.84 -10.64
N THR A 92 19.02 5.45 -9.95
CA THR A 92 19.31 4.05 -9.64
C THR A 92 18.42 3.56 -8.49
N ALA A 93 18.36 2.24 -8.26
CA ALA A 93 17.63 1.70 -7.10
C ALA A 93 18.18 2.26 -5.77
N THR A 94 19.50 2.39 -5.67
CA THR A 94 20.14 2.95 -4.47
C THR A 94 19.71 4.39 -4.22
N GLU A 95 19.78 5.24 -5.23
CA GLU A 95 19.36 6.66 -5.14
C GLU A 95 17.86 6.78 -4.85
N MET A 96 17.02 5.98 -5.50
CA MET A 96 15.58 6.00 -5.30
C MET A 96 15.19 5.65 -3.86
N LEU A 97 15.81 4.62 -3.27
CA LEU A 97 15.54 4.25 -1.87
C LEU A 97 16.10 5.28 -0.89
N GLN A 98 17.31 5.81 -1.13
CA GLN A 98 17.87 6.89 -0.33
C GLN A 98 16.98 8.12 -0.35
N PHE A 99 16.45 8.51 -1.52
CA PHE A 99 15.53 9.62 -1.68
C PHE A 99 14.21 9.35 -0.93
N HIS A 100 13.62 8.17 -1.12
CA HIS A 100 12.35 7.80 -0.46
C HIS A 100 12.44 7.90 1.06
N PHE A 101 13.51 7.38 1.66
CA PHE A 101 13.70 7.37 3.10
C PHE A 101 14.11 8.71 3.72
N GLN A 102 14.29 9.78 2.91
CA GLN A 102 14.35 11.14 3.42
C GLN A 102 12.98 11.66 3.87
N PHE A 103 11.89 11.13 3.30
CA PHE A 103 10.52 11.55 3.60
C PHE A 103 9.79 10.59 4.54
N LYS A 104 10.28 9.37 4.65
CA LYS A 104 9.71 8.35 5.54
C LYS A 104 10.81 7.69 6.36
N PRO A 105 10.59 7.48 7.66
CA PRO A 105 11.58 6.79 8.46
C PRO A 105 11.82 5.39 7.90
N GLN A 106 13.08 5.03 7.75
CA GLN A 106 13.49 3.69 7.34
C GLN A 106 13.37 2.71 8.50
N LEU A 107 13.01 1.48 8.22
CA LEU A 107 12.99 0.41 9.22
C LEU A 107 14.39 0.24 9.84
N PRO A 108 14.50 0.29 11.19
CA PRO A 108 15.80 0.20 11.88
C PRO A 108 16.60 -1.05 11.49
N HIS A 109 17.91 -0.93 11.59
CA HIS A 109 18.87 -2.04 11.36
C HIS A 109 18.92 -2.59 9.91
N HIS A 110 18.40 -1.87 8.94
CA HIS A 110 18.51 -2.24 7.52
C HIS A 110 19.27 -1.15 6.76
N SER A 111 20.38 -1.49 6.13
CA SER A 111 21.04 -0.60 5.17
C SER A 111 20.32 -0.63 3.81
N ILE A 112 20.49 0.40 2.98
CA ILE A 112 19.95 0.42 1.61
C ILE A 112 20.40 -0.81 0.81
N ALA A 113 21.67 -1.23 0.96
CA ALA A 113 22.18 -2.42 0.28
C ALA A 113 21.45 -3.70 0.73
N GLN A 114 21.16 -3.85 2.03
CA GLN A 114 20.39 -4.98 2.54
C GLN A 114 18.92 -4.96 2.06
N ILE A 115 18.31 -3.77 1.94
CA ILE A 115 16.96 -3.63 1.39
C ILE A 115 16.93 -4.06 -0.08
N ILE A 116 17.91 -3.62 -0.88
CA ILE A 116 18.03 -4.00 -2.29
C ILE A 116 18.26 -5.51 -2.43
N ASP A 117 19.06 -6.09 -1.56
CA ASP A 117 19.30 -7.54 -1.52
C ASP A 117 18.03 -8.31 -1.15
N ALA A 118 17.30 -7.85 -0.14
CA ALA A 118 16.03 -8.46 0.29
C ALA A 118 14.98 -8.51 -0.83
N VAL A 119 15.01 -7.56 -1.78
CA VAL A 119 14.14 -7.60 -2.99
C VAL A 119 14.83 -8.19 -4.22
N GLN A 120 15.99 -8.84 -4.05
CA GLN A 120 16.74 -9.58 -5.07
C GLN A 120 17.18 -8.71 -6.26
N LEU A 121 17.59 -7.47 -5.99
CA LEU A 121 18.02 -6.51 -7.02
C LEU A 121 19.48 -6.07 -6.88
N SER A 122 20.31 -6.77 -6.08
CA SER A 122 21.72 -6.44 -5.86
C SER A 122 22.52 -6.32 -7.17
N HIS A 123 22.21 -7.18 -8.17
CA HIS A 123 22.87 -7.17 -9.47
C HIS A 123 22.56 -5.92 -10.32
N ALA A 124 21.54 -5.16 -9.96
CA ALA A 124 21.08 -3.98 -10.70
C ALA A 124 21.07 -2.69 -9.85
N ALA A 125 21.58 -2.73 -8.62
CA ALA A 125 21.53 -1.65 -7.63
C ALA A 125 21.93 -0.26 -8.18
N HIS A 126 22.92 -0.22 -9.05
CA HIS A 126 23.51 1.00 -9.65
C HIS A 126 23.05 1.27 -11.09
N LYS A 127 22.18 0.44 -11.64
CA LYS A 127 21.58 0.65 -12.94
C LYS A 127 20.38 1.58 -12.82
N GLN A 128 20.19 2.51 -13.73
CA GLN A 128 19.01 3.39 -13.75
C GLN A 128 17.71 2.59 -13.92
N ILE A 129 16.67 3.02 -13.20
CA ILE A 129 15.35 2.36 -13.16
C ILE A 129 14.67 2.33 -14.54
N ARG A 130 14.98 3.28 -15.45
CA ARG A 130 14.48 3.24 -16.83
C ARG A 130 14.83 1.95 -17.58
N TYR A 131 15.90 1.27 -17.19
CA TYR A 131 16.33 0.02 -17.79
C TYR A 131 15.86 -1.22 -17.03
N TYR A 132 14.98 -1.04 -16.02
CA TYR A 132 14.40 -2.14 -15.28
C TYR A 132 13.21 -2.74 -16.03
N SER A 133 13.02 -4.05 -15.89
CA SER A 133 11.76 -4.69 -16.28
C SER A 133 10.62 -4.20 -15.36
N SER A 134 9.38 -4.40 -15.78
CA SER A 134 8.20 -4.08 -14.96
C SER A 134 8.23 -4.78 -13.60
N GLY A 135 8.65 -6.06 -13.55
CA GLY A 135 8.82 -6.81 -12.30
C GLY A 135 9.91 -6.24 -11.41
N MET A 136 11.05 -5.79 -11.96
CA MET A 136 12.09 -5.11 -11.17
C MET A 136 11.60 -3.78 -10.62
N LYS A 137 10.85 -2.99 -11.39
CA LYS A 137 10.21 -1.75 -10.90
C LYS A 137 9.23 -2.05 -9.76
N GLN A 138 8.43 -3.10 -9.89
CA GLN A 138 7.51 -3.52 -8.83
C GLN A 138 8.24 -3.92 -7.56
N ARG A 139 9.36 -4.64 -7.65
CA ARG A 139 10.19 -4.99 -6.49
C ARG A 139 10.75 -3.75 -5.77
N ILE A 140 11.10 -2.66 -6.48
CA ILE A 140 11.49 -1.39 -5.84
C ILE A 140 10.32 -0.74 -5.10
N LYS A 141 9.11 -0.74 -5.68
CA LYS A 141 7.90 -0.25 -4.97
C LYS A 141 7.63 -1.04 -3.69
N LEU A 142 7.78 -2.36 -3.74
CA LEU A 142 7.67 -3.21 -2.55
C LEU A 142 8.75 -2.86 -1.52
N ALA A 143 10.01 -2.66 -1.95
CA ALA A 143 11.08 -2.24 -1.05
C ALA A 143 10.77 -0.93 -0.32
N GLN A 144 10.29 0.09 -1.04
CA GLN A 144 9.88 1.37 -0.45
C GLN A 144 8.80 1.20 0.61
N ALA A 145 7.82 0.33 0.35
CA ALA A 145 6.67 0.18 1.23
C ALA A 145 6.96 -0.69 2.46
N PHE A 146 7.62 -1.82 2.28
CA PHE A 146 7.86 -2.76 3.37
C PHE A 146 8.93 -2.29 4.35
N PHE A 147 9.95 -1.58 3.86
CA PHE A 147 11.06 -1.09 4.68
C PHE A 147 10.87 0.33 5.22
N ALA A 148 9.70 0.94 5.02
CA ALA A 148 9.32 2.14 5.74
C ALA A 148 8.79 1.79 7.15
N HIS A 149 9.29 2.48 8.17
CA HIS A 149 8.88 2.33 9.56
C HIS A 149 7.61 3.16 9.83
N VAL A 150 6.49 2.70 9.26
CA VAL A 150 5.17 3.32 9.40
C VAL A 150 4.12 2.27 9.75
N PRO A 151 3.03 2.64 10.46
CA PRO A 151 2.06 1.68 10.98
C PRO A 151 1.05 1.17 9.93
N ILE A 152 0.90 1.83 8.77
CA ILE A 152 -0.10 1.45 7.77
C ILE A 152 0.60 1.06 6.47
N LEU A 153 0.22 -0.11 5.92
CA LEU A 153 0.66 -0.63 4.63
C LEU A 153 -0.56 -0.84 3.72
N MET A 154 -0.59 -0.11 2.61
CA MET A 154 -1.64 -0.20 1.61
C MET A 154 -1.08 -0.79 0.31
N LEU A 155 -1.75 -1.81 -0.22
CA LEU A 155 -1.31 -2.61 -1.35
C LEU A 155 -2.43 -2.69 -2.38
N ASP A 156 -2.24 -2.09 -3.54
CA ASP A 156 -3.15 -2.17 -4.67
C ASP A 156 -2.49 -3.02 -5.76
N GLU A 157 -3.01 -4.21 -6.00
CA GLU A 157 -2.47 -5.22 -6.92
C GLU A 157 -0.94 -5.39 -6.75
N PRO A 158 -0.46 -5.75 -5.54
CA PRO A 158 0.97 -5.69 -5.20
C PRO A 158 1.86 -6.61 -6.03
N CYS A 159 1.32 -7.68 -6.59
CA CYS A 159 2.07 -8.61 -7.42
C CYS A 159 1.93 -8.35 -8.93
N SER A 160 1.31 -7.23 -9.34
CA SER A 160 1.26 -6.83 -10.75
C SER A 160 2.65 -6.92 -11.39
N ASN A 161 2.73 -7.61 -12.53
CA ASN A 161 3.97 -7.84 -13.29
C ASN A 161 5.05 -8.68 -12.59
N LEU A 162 4.77 -9.32 -11.48
CA LEU A 162 5.69 -10.26 -10.85
C LEU A 162 5.53 -11.66 -11.45
N ASP A 163 6.65 -12.34 -11.61
CA ASP A 163 6.71 -13.77 -11.86
C ASP A 163 6.50 -14.56 -10.56
N ARG A 164 6.55 -15.88 -10.63
CA ARG A 164 6.39 -16.75 -9.46
C ARG A 164 7.40 -16.44 -8.35
N THR A 165 8.64 -16.16 -8.71
CA THR A 165 9.67 -15.79 -7.70
C THR A 165 9.37 -14.46 -7.04
N GLY A 166 8.77 -13.53 -7.77
CA GLY A 166 8.28 -12.26 -7.23
C GLY A 166 7.11 -12.43 -6.27
N TYR A 167 6.19 -13.37 -6.54
CA TYR A 167 5.11 -13.74 -5.60
C TYR A 167 5.67 -14.34 -4.31
N GLU A 168 6.61 -15.25 -4.39
CA GLU A 168 7.27 -15.85 -3.22
C GLU A 168 7.99 -14.78 -2.40
N LEU A 169 8.67 -13.84 -3.06
CA LEU A 169 9.27 -12.68 -2.41
C LEU A 169 8.24 -11.83 -1.67
N TYR A 170 7.12 -11.51 -2.32
CA TYR A 170 6.03 -10.75 -1.69
C TYR A 170 5.51 -11.43 -0.42
N GLN A 171 5.27 -12.75 -0.47
CA GLN A 171 4.83 -13.52 0.70
C GLN A 171 5.86 -13.49 1.84
N GLN A 172 7.16 -13.56 1.52
CA GLN A 172 8.24 -13.42 2.51
C GLN A 172 8.26 -12.03 3.13
N LEU A 173 8.07 -10.97 2.33
CA LEU A 173 8.01 -9.59 2.82
C LEU A 173 6.81 -9.39 3.78
N ILE A 174 5.64 -9.90 3.44
CA ILE A 174 4.46 -9.89 4.33
C ILE A 174 4.79 -10.60 5.66
N ALA A 175 5.29 -11.82 5.60
CA ALA A 175 5.55 -12.62 6.77
C ALA A 175 6.59 -12.01 7.72
N THR A 176 7.57 -11.28 7.15
CA THR A 176 8.72 -10.76 7.89
C THR A 176 8.49 -9.33 8.41
N TYR A 177 7.90 -8.45 7.60
CA TYR A 177 7.91 -7.00 7.86
C TYR A 177 6.53 -6.36 8.09
N ALA A 178 5.43 -7.12 7.95
CA ALA A 178 4.11 -6.51 7.96
C ALA A 178 3.23 -6.87 9.19
N ARG A 179 3.66 -7.78 10.05
CA ARG A 179 2.82 -8.35 11.14
C ARG A 179 2.23 -7.34 12.13
N GLU A 180 2.94 -6.25 12.41
CA GLU A 180 2.51 -5.23 13.37
C GLU A 180 1.79 -4.06 12.70
N LYS A 181 1.71 -4.06 11.37
CA LYS A 181 1.07 -3.00 10.60
C LYS A 181 -0.43 -3.26 10.45
N LEU A 182 -1.16 -2.18 10.20
CA LEU A 182 -2.48 -2.27 9.59
C LEU A 182 -2.28 -2.48 8.10
N ILE A 183 -2.80 -3.57 7.54
CA ILE A 183 -2.60 -3.92 6.13
C ILE A 183 -3.94 -3.86 5.40
N LEU A 184 -3.98 -3.11 4.30
CA LEU A 184 -5.10 -3.09 3.36
C LEU A 184 -4.62 -3.59 2.00
N VAL A 185 -5.23 -4.65 1.48
CA VAL A 185 -4.89 -5.21 0.16
C VAL A 185 -6.10 -5.08 -0.77
N CYS A 186 -5.96 -4.38 -1.86
CA CYS A 186 -6.92 -4.35 -2.96
C CYS A 186 -6.46 -5.33 -4.04
N SER A 187 -7.18 -6.42 -4.24
CA SER A 187 -6.85 -7.40 -5.27
C SER A 187 -8.04 -8.30 -5.61
N ASN A 188 -7.97 -8.92 -6.78
CA ASN A 188 -8.83 -10.03 -7.19
C ASN A 188 -8.13 -11.39 -7.12
N GLU A 189 -6.80 -11.39 -6.98
CA GLU A 189 -5.98 -12.58 -6.93
C GLU A 189 -5.88 -13.09 -5.49
N ALA A 190 -6.44 -14.26 -5.22
CA ALA A 190 -6.48 -14.83 -3.87
C ALA A 190 -5.08 -14.98 -3.24
N GLU A 191 -4.07 -15.28 -4.04
CA GLU A 191 -2.69 -15.43 -3.60
C GLU A 191 -2.10 -14.14 -3.00
N GLU A 192 -2.58 -12.95 -3.43
CA GLU A 192 -2.12 -11.65 -2.92
C GLU A 192 -2.64 -11.33 -1.53
N TYR A 193 -3.79 -11.91 -1.12
CA TYR A 193 -4.43 -11.60 0.15
C TYR A 193 -4.78 -12.83 1.01
N GLN A 194 -4.27 -14.01 0.70
CA GLN A 194 -4.57 -15.24 1.46
C GLN A 194 -4.20 -15.17 2.96
N PHE A 195 -3.30 -14.24 3.33
CA PHE A 195 -2.94 -13.97 4.72
C PHE A 195 -3.94 -13.05 5.44
N CYS A 196 -4.85 -12.41 4.69
CA CYS A 196 -5.89 -11.55 5.27
C CYS A 196 -6.98 -12.41 5.90
N ASN A 197 -7.34 -12.08 7.14
CA ASN A 197 -8.41 -12.77 7.87
C ASN A 197 -9.78 -12.13 7.70
N GLN A 198 -9.86 -10.97 7.04
CA GLN A 198 -11.10 -10.25 6.76
C GLN A 198 -11.17 -9.85 5.28
N VAL A 199 -12.31 -10.11 4.65
CA VAL A 199 -12.54 -9.81 3.24
C VAL A 199 -13.76 -8.90 3.09
N ILE A 200 -13.57 -7.80 2.38
CA ILE A 200 -14.58 -6.77 2.12
C ILE A 200 -14.88 -6.76 0.63
N ALA A 201 -16.10 -7.11 0.26
CA ALA A 201 -16.50 -7.12 -1.15
C ALA A 201 -17.09 -5.77 -1.56
N MET A 202 -16.45 -5.08 -2.52
CA MET A 202 -16.92 -3.76 -3.01
C MET A 202 -18.32 -3.79 -3.63
N ALA A 203 -18.79 -4.95 -4.06
CA ALA A 203 -20.16 -5.10 -4.60
C ALA A 203 -21.27 -4.72 -3.60
N GLN A 204 -20.98 -4.74 -2.30
CA GLN A 204 -21.93 -4.38 -1.24
C GLN A 204 -22.14 -2.86 -1.10
N TYR A 205 -21.31 -2.04 -1.74
CA TYR A 205 -21.27 -0.59 -1.57
C TYR A 205 -21.52 0.18 -2.88
N LYS A 206 -22.14 -0.46 -3.86
CA LYS A 206 -22.51 0.16 -5.15
C LYS A 206 -23.89 0.77 -5.13
#